data_bc112e783323a32bc4fe2c78b49e3046
#
_entry.id   bc112e783323a32bc4fe2c78b49e3046
#
_cell.length_a   1.000
_cell.length_b   1.000
_cell.length_c   1.000
_cell.angle_alpha   90.00
_cell.angle_beta   90.00
_cell.angle_gamma   90.00
#
_symmetry.space_group_name_H-M   'P 1'
#
loop_
_entity.id
_entity.type
_entity.pdbx_description
1 polymer ?
#
loop_
_entity_poly.entity_id
_entity_poly.type
_entity_poly.pdbx_seq_one_letter_code
_entity_poly.pdbx_strand_id
1 'polypeptide(L)'
;EVIGLLADGVDLVVASLARTPPPSQARPLQARLRTSGCALVFVGQQWPGAAAEISSSVAGVSGLGTGYGRIRAVDYQVSVSGTRFPRRQCRWRVGEQVEQNNVVAFPAQRRS
;
A
#
# COMPACT_ATOMS: atom_id res chain seq x y z
N GLU A 1 -0.37 -19.74 8.10
CA GLU A 1 0.05 -20.20 9.27
C GLU A 1 1.10 -19.40 9.90
N VAL A 2 2.19 -19.04 9.21
CA VAL A 2 3.22 -18.17 9.77
C VAL A 2 2.60 -16.82 10.12
N ILE A 3 1.78 -16.30 9.24
CA ILE A 3 1.13 -15.01 9.49
C ILE A 3 0.27 -15.11 10.75
N GLY A 4 -0.45 -16.21 10.91
CA GLY A 4 -1.29 -16.38 12.07
C GLY A 4 -0.51 -16.43 13.37
N LEU A 5 0.64 -17.08 13.34
CA LEU A 5 1.46 -17.14 14.52
C LEU A 5 2.06 -15.78 14.86
N LEU A 6 2.50 -15.05 13.84
CA LEU A 6 3.08 -13.75 14.08
C LEU A 6 2.03 -12.76 14.58
N ALA A 7 0.81 -12.90 14.14
CA ALA A 7 -0.25 -11.96 14.50
C ALA A 7 -0.49 -11.89 15.99
N ASP A 8 -0.19 -12.96 16.70
CA ASP A 8 -0.41 -12.97 18.14
C ASP A 8 0.67 -12.23 18.91
N GLY A 9 1.79 -11.95 18.27
CA GLY A 9 2.92 -11.34 18.96
C GLY A 9 3.36 -9.99 18.47
N VAL A 10 2.76 -9.48 17.40
CA VAL A 10 3.19 -8.19 16.85
C VAL A 10 1.97 -7.38 16.45
N ASP A 11 2.18 -6.10 16.22
CA ASP A 11 1.08 -5.20 15.86
C ASP A 11 0.87 -5.09 14.37
N LEU A 12 1.87 -5.40 13.58
CA LEU A 12 1.79 -5.25 12.13
C LEU A 12 2.58 -6.37 11.47
N VAL A 13 1.98 -7.00 10.48
CA VAL A 13 2.65 -7.98 9.65
C VAL A 13 2.56 -7.51 8.21
N VAL A 14 3.70 -7.50 7.52
CA VAL A 14 3.74 -7.20 6.10
C VAL A 14 4.13 -8.49 5.40
N ALA A 15 3.30 -8.95 4.50
CA ALA A 15 3.51 -10.24 3.85
C ALA A 15 3.37 -10.11 2.34
N SER A 16 4.17 -10.89 1.64
CA SER A 16 4.10 -11.00 0.20
C SER A 16 4.11 -12.49 -0.13
N LEU A 17 3.05 -12.96 -0.75
CA LEU A 17 2.93 -14.37 -1.08
C LEU A 17 2.80 -14.50 -2.58
N ALA A 18 3.14 -15.69 -3.09
CA ALA A 18 3.08 -15.94 -4.52
C ALA A 18 1.67 -15.81 -5.04
N ARG A 19 0.69 -16.10 -4.23
CA ARG A 19 -0.70 -15.96 -4.64
C ARG A 19 -1.57 -15.72 -3.41
N THR A 20 -2.73 -15.16 -3.66
CA THR A 20 -3.68 -14.89 -2.59
C THR A 20 -4.27 -16.19 -2.08
N PRO A 21 -4.35 -16.39 -0.78
CA PRO A 21 -4.98 -17.58 -0.26
C PRO A 21 -6.47 -17.58 -0.56
N PRO A 22 -7.07 -18.75 -0.71
CA PRO A 22 -8.50 -18.85 -0.97
C PRO A 22 -9.30 -18.34 0.23
N PRO A 23 -10.55 -17.97 0.03
CA PRO A 23 -11.34 -17.45 1.15
C PRO A 23 -11.43 -18.37 2.35
N SER A 24 -11.39 -19.68 2.10
CA SER A 24 -11.45 -20.65 3.21
C SER A 24 -10.25 -20.53 4.14
N GLN A 25 -9.13 -20.06 3.65
CA GLN A 25 -7.96 -19.84 4.47
C GLN A 25 -7.86 -18.41 4.94
N ALA A 26 -8.33 -17.48 4.12
CA ALA A 26 -8.23 -16.06 4.44
C ALA A 26 -9.18 -15.65 5.56
N ARG A 27 -10.38 -16.23 5.61
CA ARG A 27 -11.34 -15.84 6.61
C ARG A 27 -10.92 -16.15 8.04
N PRO A 28 -10.42 -17.37 8.33
CA PRO A 28 -9.95 -17.63 9.68
C PRO A 28 -8.80 -16.74 10.06
N LEU A 29 -7.93 -16.41 9.12
CA LEU A 29 -6.83 -15.52 9.40
C LEU A 29 -7.30 -14.12 9.70
N GLN A 30 -8.28 -13.63 8.94
CA GLN A 30 -8.83 -12.32 9.21
C GLN A 30 -9.48 -12.25 10.59
N ALA A 31 -10.15 -13.31 10.99
CA ALA A 31 -10.75 -13.35 12.32
C ALA A 31 -9.67 -13.29 13.39
N ARG A 32 -8.58 -14.00 13.17
CA ARG A 32 -7.49 -13.99 14.13
C ARG A 32 -6.82 -12.64 14.22
N LEU A 33 -6.64 -11.99 13.09
CA LEU A 33 -6.07 -10.65 13.07
C LEU A 33 -6.95 -9.66 13.86
N ARG A 34 -8.26 -9.79 13.66
CA ARG A 34 -9.18 -8.91 14.36
C ARG A 34 -9.13 -9.15 15.87
N THR A 35 -9.04 -10.39 16.28
CA THR A 35 -8.99 -10.72 17.69
C THR A 35 -7.69 -10.25 18.33
N SER A 36 -6.57 -10.40 17.63
CA SER A 36 -5.28 -10.04 18.18
C SER A 36 -4.99 -8.55 18.07
N GLY A 37 -5.75 -7.83 17.26
CA GLY A 37 -5.46 -6.41 17.05
C GLY A 37 -4.31 -6.14 16.10
N CYS A 38 -3.85 -7.16 15.40
CA CYS A 38 -2.74 -7.01 14.46
C CYS A 38 -3.26 -6.56 13.11
N ALA A 39 -2.52 -5.70 12.44
CA ALA A 39 -2.83 -5.30 11.07
C ALA A 39 -1.99 -6.11 10.10
N LEU A 40 -2.58 -6.46 8.98
CA LEU A 40 -1.86 -7.17 7.93
C LEU A 40 -1.82 -6.31 6.67
N VAL A 41 -0.62 -6.09 6.16
CA VAL A 41 -0.41 -5.45 4.86
C VAL A 41 0.05 -6.54 3.90
N PHE A 42 -0.76 -6.80 2.88
CA PHE A 42 -0.48 -7.86 1.93
C PHE A 42 -0.01 -7.22 0.64
N VAL A 43 1.17 -7.57 0.19
CA VAL A 43 1.82 -6.92 -0.93
C VAL A 43 1.79 -7.82 -2.15
N GLY A 44 1.44 -7.24 -3.28
CA GLY A 44 1.54 -7.92 -4.56
C GLY A 44 0.24 -8.33 -5.19
N GLN A 45 -0.72 -8.73 -4.42
CA GLN A 45 -1.99 -9.18 -4.97
C GLN A 45 -3.13 -8.73 -4.08
N GLN A 46 -4.33 -8.88 -4.58
CA GLN A 46 -5.49 -8.46 -3.83
C GLN A 46 -5.82 -9.48 -2.74
N TRP A 47 -6.25 -8.97 -1.61
CA TRP A 47 -6.67 -9.82 -0.51
C TRP A 47 -8.18 -9.75 -0.41
N PRO A 48 -8.88 -10.88 -0.36
CA PRO A 48 -10.35 -10.86 -0.30
C PRO A 48 -10.82 -10.15 0.98
N GLY A 49 -11.70 -9.20 0.81
CA GLY A 49 -12.25 -8.51 1.96
C GLY A 49 -11.32 -7.53 2.64
N ALA A 50 -10.31 -7.05 1.94
CA ALA A 50 -9.40 -6.08 2.53
C ALA A 50 -10.14 -4.80 2.91
N ALA A 51 -9.78 -4.22 4.05
CA ALA A 51 -10.38 -2.97 4.48
C ALA A 51 -9.97 -1.82 3.59
N ALA A 52 -8.78 -1.89 3.04
CA ALA A 52 -8.27 -0.86 2.14
C ALA A 52 -7.37 -1.49 1.11
N GLU A 53 -7.35 -0.88 -0.06
CA GLU A 53 -6.51 -1.32 -1.15
C GLU A 53 -5.71 -0.13 -1.63
N ILE A 54 -4.40 -0.31 -1.77
CA ILE A 54 -3.52 0.76 -2.24
C ILE A 54 -2.86 0.27 -3.52
N SER A 55 -2.93 1.07 -4.56
CA SER A 55 -2.25 0.76 -5.81
C SER A 55 -1.46 1.96 -6.26
N SER A 56 -0.41 1.72 -7.02
CA SER A 56 0.41 2.79 -7.52
C SER A 56 0.89 2.48 -8.92
N SER A 57 1.16 3.52 -9.66
CA SER A 57 1.76 3.41 -10.98
C SER A 57 2.72 4.56 -11.15
N VAL A 58 3.68 4.39 -12.04
CA VAL A 58 4.66 5.44 -12.30
C VAL A 58 3.99 6.49 -13.15
N ALA A 59 3.97 7.72 -12.66
CA ALA A 59 3.40 8.84 -13.39
C ALA A 59 4.44 9.60 -14.18
N GLY A 60 5.69 9.55 -13.73
CA GLY A 60 6.76 10.24 -14.44
C GLY A 60 8.10 9.94 -13.83
N VAL A 61 9.13 10.26 -14.57
CA VAL A 61 10.50 10.05 -14.14
C VAL A 61 11.26 11.32 -14.48
N SER A 62 12.12 11.77 -13.59
CA SER A 62 12.93 12.93 -13.87
C SER A 62 14.41 12.60 -13.75
N GLY A 63 15.24 13.44 -14.33
CA GLY A 63 16.67 13.26 -14.28
C GLY A 63 17.28 12.68 -15.54
N LEU A 64 16.46 12.17 -16.47
CA LEU A 64 16.97 11.61 -17.70
C LEU A 64 17.07 12.70 -18.75
N GLY A 65 18.21 12.81 -19.36
CA GLY A 65 18.37 13.69 -20.50
C GLY A 65 18.16 12.94 -21.78
N THR A 66 18.33 13.62 -22.89
CA THR A 66 18.17 12.99 -24.18
C THR A 66 19.31 12.01 -24.42
N GLY A 67 18.99 10.75 -24.30
CA GLY A 67 19.97 9.71 -24.55
C GLY A 67 20.97 9.47 -23.44
N TYR A 68 20.85 10.17 -22.31
CA TYR A 68 21.76 9.93 -21.21
C TYR A 68 21.17 10.50 -19.91
N GLY A 69 21.88 10.28 -18.83
CA GLY A 69 21.45 10.75 -17.53
C GLY A 69 21.03 9.57 -16.68
N ARG A 70 20.67 9.87 -15.44
CA ARG A 70 20.20 8.83 -14.56
C ARG A 70 18.94 9.34 -13.86
N ILE A 71 18.14 8.43 -13.41
CA ILE A 71 16.92 8.77 -12.75
C ILE A 71 17.23 9.43 -11.41
N ARG A 72 16.66 10.60 -11.17
CA ARG A 72 16.83 11.30 -9.93
C ARG A 72 15.59 11.25 -9.07
N ALA A 73 14.44 11.14 -9.67
CA ALA A 73 13.20 11.05 -8.93
C ALA A 73 12.18 10.31 -9.76
N VAL A 74 11.26 9.67 -9.07
CA VAL A 74 10.16 8.97 -9.71
C VAL A 74 8.88 9.49 -9.08
N ASP A 75 7.93 9.87 -9.91
CA ASP A 75 6.63 10.32 -9.45
C ASP A 75 5.66 9.15 -9.58
N TYR A 76 4.96 8.87 -8.51
CA TYR A 76 3.96 7.83 -8.50
C TYR A 76 2.58 8.42 -8.36
N GLN A 77 1.65 7.81 -9.05
CA GLN A 77 0.25 8.10 -8.84
C GLN A 77 -0.26 7.02 -7.91
N VAL A 78 -0.72 7.41 -6.75
CA VAL A 78 -1.15 6.46 -5.72
C VAL A 78 -2.63 6.57 -5.53
N SER A 79 -3.32 5.44 -5.53
CA SER A 79 -4.76 5.39 -5.30
C SER A 79 -5.03 4.56 -4.07
N VAL A 80 -5.95 5.02 -3.26
CA VAL A 80 -6.38 4.29 -2.07
C VAL A 80 -7.89 4.19 -2.11
N SER A 81 -8.41 3.00 -1.90
CA SER A 81 -9.84 2.80 -1.78
C SER A 81 -10.11 1.85 -0.64
N GLY A 82 -11.27 1.92 -0.06
CA GLY A 82 -11.60 1.07 1.05
C GLY A 82 -13.09 0.81 1.13
N THR A 83 -13.45 -0.05 2.07
CA THR A 83 -14.85 -0.40 2.23
C THR A 83 -15.62 0.70 2.92
N ARG A 84 -14.93 1.61 3.58
CA ARG A 84 -15.59 2.65 4.36
C ARG A 84 -15.30 4.06 3.89
N PHE A 85 -14.59 4.22 2.80
CA PHE A 85 -14.30 5.54 2.28
C PHE A 85 -14.15 5.48 0.76
N PRO A 86 -14.40 6.59 0.09
CA PRO A 86 -14.31 6.61 -1.36
C PRO A 86 -12.86 6.60 -1.81
N ARG A 87 -12.69 6.29 -3.08
CA ARG A 87 -11.36 6.27 -3.66
C ARG A 87 -10.72 7.64 -3.61
N ARG A 88 -9.46 7.68 -3.29
CA ARG A 88 -8.69 8.90 -3.24
C ARG A 88 -7.37 8.69 -3.93
N GLN A 89 -6.82 9.76 -4.46
CA GLN A 89 -5.58 9.68 -5.21
C GLN A 89 -4.66 10.81 -4.81
N CYS A 90 -3.36 10.56 -4.90
CA CYS A 90 -2.37 11.59 -4.74
C CYS A 90 -1.15 11.27 -5.57
N ARG A 91 -0.26 12.22 -5.65
CA ARG A 91 1.00 12.04 -6.32
C ARG A 91 2.10 12.01 -5.29
N TRP A 92 3.01 11.08 -5.44
CA TRP A 92 4.09 10.89 -4.47
C TRP A 92 5.41 10.88 -5.22
N ARG A 93 6.32 11.75 -4.84
CA ARG A 93 7.63 11.79 -5.49
C ARG A 93 8.67 11.18 -4.57
N VAL A 94 9.46 10.27 -5.12
CA VAL A 94 10.56 9.64 -4.42
C VAL A 94 11.85 9.99 -5.16
N GLY A 95 12.81 10.54 -4.45
CA GLY A 95 14.08 10.91 -5.06
C GLY A 95 14.63 12.19 -4.51
N GLU A 96 15.39 12.91 -5.32
CA GLU A 96 16.16 14.02 -4.83
C GLU A 96 15.39 15.16 -4.25
N GLN A 97 14.23 15.41 -4.55
CA GLN A 97 13.50 16.53 -3.99
C GLN A 97 12.40 16.10 -3.09
N VAL A 98 12.68 15.03 -2.40
CA VAL A 98 11.68 14.42 -1.59
C VAL A 98 11.16 15.29 -0.48
N GLU A 99 12.04 16.00 0.18
CA GLU A 99 11.60 16.67 1.36
C GLU A 99 10.62 17.77 1.11
N GLN A 100 10.51 18.22 -0.10
CA GLN A 100 9.56 19.24 -0.33
C GLN A 100 8.31 18.80 -0.97
N ASN A 101 8.34 17.70 -1.64
CA ASN A 101 7.23 17.33 -2.50
C ASN A 101 6.52 16.07 -2.17
N ASN A 102 7.12 15.22 -1.43
CA ASN A 102 6.47 13.97 -1.17
C ASN A 102 5.37 14.09 -0.11
N VAL A 103 5.19 15.27 0.41
CA VAL A 103 4.13 15.45 1.38
C VAL A 103 2.99 16.19 0.72
N VAL A 104 2.44 15.62 -0.28
CA VAL A 104 1.33 16.23 -0.95
C VAL A 104 0.08 15.74 -0.27
N ALA A 105 -0.63 16.65 0.34
CA ALA A 105 -1.84 16.25 1.02
C ALA A 105 -2.87 15.82 0.02
N PHE A 106 -3.61 14.82 0.36
CA PHE A 106 -4.70 14.40 -0.44
C PHE A 106 -5.77 15.41 -0.23
N PRO A 107 -6.21 16.10 -1.25
CA PRO A 107 -7.26 17.09 -1.04
C PRO A 107 -8.49 16.45 -0.43
N ALA A 108 -8.75 15.25 -0.79
CA ALA A 108 -9.93 14.61 -0.29
C ALA A 108 -9.82 14.16 1.13
N GLN A 109 -8.61 14.07 1.69
CA GLN A 109 -8.57 13.62 2.99
C GLN A 109 -8.90 14.61 3.97
N ARG A 110 -8.86 15.86 3.65
CA ARG A 110 -9.17 16.73 4.63
C ARG A 110 -10.49 16.68 4.99
N ARG A 111 -11.34 16.28 4.30
CA ARG A 111 -12.59 16.34 4.70
C ARG A 111 -12.98 15.24 5.24
N SER A 112 -12.49 14.40 5.21
CA SER A 112 -13.02 13.24 5.80
C SER A 112 -13.98 13.43 6.88
#